data_25e93b2362ec376b99a24e282975030f
#
_entry.id   25e93b2362ec376b99a24e282975030f
#
_cell.length_a   1.000
_cell.length_b   1.000
_cell.length_c   1.000
_cell.angle_alpha   90.00
_cell.angle_beta   90.00
_cell.angle_gamma   90.00
#
_symmetry.space_group_name_H-M   'P 1'
#
loop_
_entity.id
_entity.type
_entity.pdbx_description
1 polymer ?
#
loop_
_entity_poly.entity_id
_entity_poly.type
_entity_poly.pdbx_seq_one_letter_code
_entity_poly.pdbx_strand_id
1 'polypeptide(L)'
;MAIVVAEKIIEMFFIMLCGIVLYKTGLIDDKTVPRLSNILLMLVSPLMIFQSYQMDFDGHLMWVLGLTLIAALTTFTVIIILTNILIRNTEYSRNGISISSAYNLQKNKIPVEKIALIYSNSGFIGLPLINGVIGQEGVFYMTAYLTVFNLLLWTHGVIVMGGAGDFKTICRNLCTPTIIAIFAGVICFVTGIKIPAVIDNPIQYIANMNTPLAMLIAGANLAQSNIVSSLKSLRMYYLCALKLIIFPVIGMLILYIFNFQSFDFNVPFTVFIGMACPAGASAIMFAERYNKDSLYATEIFVLTTILSLITIPLLSIFAIKLFGL
;
A
#
# COMPACT_ATOMS: atom_id res chain seq x y z
N MET A 1 4.34 -2.42 -21.82
CA MET A 1 4.08 -2.35 -20.36
C MET A 1 3.89 -0.91 -19.84
N ALA A 2 4.78 0.07 -20.08
CA ALA A 2 4.60 1.45 -19.56
C ALA A 2 3.28 2.12 -19.97
N ILE A 3 2.87 1.95 -21.23
CA ILE A 3 1.58 2.44 -21.73
C ILE A 3 0.42 1.76 -20.99
N VAL A 4 0.51 0.45 -20.77
CA VAL A 4 -0.51 -0.32 -20.02
C VAL A 4 -0.61 0.19 -18.58
N VAL A 5 0.51 0.49 -17.91
CA VAL A 5 0.49 1.10 -16.57
C VAL A 5 -0.24 2.45 -16.59
N ALA A 6 0.06 3.31 -17.57
CA ALA A 6 -0.59 4.61 -17.70
C ALA A 6 -2.10 4.48 -17.97
N GLU A 7 -2.49 3.57 -18.88
CA GLU A 7 -3.90 3.27 -19.19
C GLU A 7 -4.64 2.80 -17.92
N LYS A 8 -4.07 1.84 -17.18
CA LYS A 8 -4.69 1.33 -15.95
C LYS A 8 -4.83 2.39 -14.86
N ILE A 9 -3.87 3.29 -14.73
CA ILE A 9 -3.98 4.41 -13.79
C ILE A 9 -5.06 5.39 -14.23
N ILE A 10 -5.21 5.66 -15.51
CA ILE A 10 -6.27 6.52 -16.05
C ILE A 10 -7.65 5.87 -15.81
N GLU A 11 -7.79 4.56 -16.09
CA GLU A 11 -9.03 3.81 -15.80
C GLU A 11 -9.38 3.90 -14.30
N MET A 12 -8.41 3.65 -13.41
CA MET A 12 -8.58 3.75 -11.97
C MET A 12 -8.98 5.16 -11.54
N PHE A 13 -8.40 6.18 -12.15
CA PHE A 13 -8.74 7.57 -11.87
C PHE A 13 -10.18 7.91 -12.25
N PHE A 14 -10.68 7.42 -13.39
CA PHE A 14 -12.10 7.62 -13.76
C PHE A 14 -13.05 7.01 -12.73
N ILE A 15 -12.76 5.81 -12.24
CA ILE A 15 -13.56 5.18 -11.18
C ILE A 15 -13.46 6.00 -9.87
N MET A 16 -12.29 6.54 -9.57
CA MET A 16 -12.07 7.42 -8.42
C MET A 16 -12.89 8.71 -8.52
N LEU A 17 -12.99 9.32 -9.72
CA LEU A 17 -13.89 10.47 -9.97
C LEU A 17 -15.36 10.11 -9.70
N CYS A 18 -15.81 8.92 -10.09
CA CYS A 18 -17.14 8.44 -9.72
C CYS A 18 -17.31 8.39 -8.19
N GLY A 19 -16.30 7.91 -7.45
CA GLY A 19 -16.30 7.91 -5.98
C GLY A 19 -16.46 9.32 -5.38
N ILE A 20 -15.75 10.32 -5.95
CA ILE A 20 -15.90 11.74 -5.56
C ILE A 20 -17.34 12.22 -5.79
N VAL A 21 -17.92 11.92 -6.95
CA VAL A 21 -19.30 12.32 -7.30
C VAL A 21 -20.29 11.67 -6.34
N LEU A 22 -20.18 10.35 -6.07
CA LEU A 22 -21.05 9.62 -5.16
C LEU A 22 -21.02 10.20 -3.74
N TYR A 23 -19.83 10.62 -3.27
CA TYR A 23 -19.70 11.28 -1.98
C TYR A 23 -20.33 12.69 -1.99
N LYS A 24 -20.05 13.49 -3.03
CA LYS A 24 -20.60 14.86 -3.18
C LYS A 24 -22.12 14.88 -3.33
N THR A 25 -22.72 13.85 -3.91
CA THR A 25 -24.19 13.70 -4.04
C THR A 25 -24.85 13.11 -2.81
N GLY A 26 -24.08 12.68 -1.80
CA GLY A 26 -24.61 12.10 -0.56
C GLY A 26 -25.05 10.63 -0.67
N LEU A 27 -24.80 9.97 -1.81
CA LEU A 27 -25.04 8.53 -1.95
C LEU A 27 -24.05 7.70 -1.13
N ILE A 28 -22.86 8.23 -0.91
CA ILE A 28 -21.83 7.69 0.00
C ILE A 28 -21.51 8.80 1.01
N ASP A 29 -21.54 8.49 2.30
CA ASP A 29 -21.28 9.40 3.40
C ASP A 29 -20.11 8.93 4.29
N ASP A 30 -19.77 9.72 5.31
CA ASP A 30 -18.69 9.44 6.26
C ASP A 30 -18.89 8.12 7.02
N LYS A 31 -20.11 7.60 7.11
CA LYS A 31 -20.41 6.31 7.75
C LYS A 31 -20.32 5.15 6.76
N THR A 32 -20.60 5.40 5.50
CA THR A 32 -20.60 4.39 4.44
C THR A 32 -19.19 4.06 3.99
N VAL A 33 -18.28 5.03 3.89
CA VAL A 33 -16.89 4.83 3.45
C VAL A 33 -16.15 3.78 4.31
N PRO A 34 -16.15 3.84 5.66
CA PRO A 34 -15.52 2.81 6.48
C PRO A 34 -16.18 1.42 6.33
N ARG A 35 -17.48 1.35 6.11
CA ARG A 35 -18.19 0.08 5.88
C ARG A 35 -17.78 -0.56 4.56
N LEU A 36 -17.70 0.21 3.49
CA LEU A 36 -17.20 -0.26 2.19
C LEU A 36 -15.74 -0.69 2.29
N SER A 37 -14.90 0.06 3.00
CA SER A 37 -13.50 -0.29 3.27
C SER A 37 -13.39 -1.62 4.03
N ASN A 38 -14.26 -1.85 5.01
CA ASN A 38 -14.31 -3.11 5.73
C ASN A 38 -14.72 -4.29 4.83
N ILE A 39 -15.71 -4.12 3.94
CA ILE A 39 -16.10 -5.14 2.96
C ILE A 39 -14.92 -5.45 2.03
N LEU A 40 -14.22 -4.43 1.54
CA LEU A 40 -13.04 -4.61 0.70
C LEU A 40 -11.94 -5.39 1.42
N LEU A 41 -11.60 -5.02 2.65
CA LEU A 41 -10.49 -5.62 3.40
C LEU A 41 -10.80 -6.99 4.01
N MET A 42 -12.06 -7.23 4.39
CA MET A 42 -12.45 -8.45 5.10
C MET A 42 -12.97 -9.55 4.17
N LEU A 43 -13.41 -9.19 2.96
CA LEU A 43 -14.01 -10.12 2.01
C LEU A 43 -13.35 -10.05 0.63
N VAL A 44 -13.42 -8.91 -0.03
CA VAL A 44 -13.08 -8.80 -1.46
C VAL A 44 -11.58 -9.02 -1.72
N SER A 45 -10.71 -8.30 -1.01
CA SER A 45 -9.26 -8.44 -1.16
C SER A 45 -8.74 -9.82 -0.73
N PRO A 46 -9.18 -10.42 0.39
CA PRO A 46 -8.82 -11.79 0.72
C PRO A 46 -9.21 -12.82 -0.35
N LEU A 47 -10.41 -12.71 -0.93
CA LEU A 47 -10.84 -13.62 -1.99
C LEU A 47 -10.04 -13.42 -3.29
N MET A 48 -9.72 -12.18 -3.66
CA MET A 48 -8.83 -11.90 -4.78
C MET A 48 -7.43 -12.50 -4.57
N ILE A 49 -6.86 -12.36 -3.38
CA ILE A 49 -5.58 -12.94 -3.01
C ILE A 49 -5.66 -14.46 -3.07
N PHE A 50 -6.66 -15.06 -2.46
CA PHE A 50 -6.87 -16.51 -2.51
C PHE A 50 -6.98 -17.02 -3.95
N GLN A 51 -7.72 -16.31 -4.80
CA GLN A 51 -7.89 -16.62 -6.22
C GLN A 51 -6.56 -16.62 -6.99
N SER A 52 -5.63 -15.75 -6.64
CA SER A 52 -4.31 -15.70 -7.30
C SER A 52 -3.46 -16.96 -7.09
N TYR A 53 -3.77 -17.75 -6.09
CA TYR A 53 -3.13 -19.05 -5.83
C TYR A 53 -3.83 -20.24 -6.52
N GLN A 54 -4.98 -20.04 -7.22
CA GLN A 54 -5.71 -21.09 -7.93
C GLN A 54 -5.09 -21.39 -9.31
N MET A 55 -3.78 -21.33 -9.43
CA MET A 55 -2.99 -21.73 -10.61
C MET A 55 -2.34 -23.10 -10.38
N ASP A 56 -1.82 -23.70 -11.46
CA ASP A 56 -1.11 -24.97 -11.35
C ASP A 56 0.19 -24.80 -10.58
N PHE A 57 0.52 -25.80 -9.76
CA PHE A 57 1.77 -25.77 -9.01
C PHE A 57 2.96 -25.76 -9.96
N ASP A 58 3.81 -24.77 -9.78
CA ASP A 58 5.10 -24.66 -10.44
C ASP A 58 6.16 -24.32 -9.38
N GLY A 59 7.20 -25.14 -9.32
CA GLY A 59 8.34 -24.92 -8.40
C GLY A 59 9.06 -23.59 -8.68
N HIS A 60 9.05 -23.12 -9.94
CA HIS A 60 9.60 -21.81 -10.30
C HIS A 60 8.80 -20.67 -9.65
N LEU A 61 7.45 -20.71 -9.72
CA LEU A 61 6.59 -19.71 -9.08
C LEU A 61 6.79 -19.68 -7.57
N MET A 62 6.97 -20.84 -6.92
CA MET A 62 7.27 -20.89 -5.48
C MET A 62 8.62 -20.23 -5.14
N TRP A 63 9.64 -20.51 -5.96
CA TRP A 63 10.94 -19.87 -5.82
C TRP A 63 10.86 -18.35 -5.98
N VAL A 64 10.15 -17.88 -7.01
CA VAL A 64 9.96 -16.45 -7.30
C VAL A 64 9.16 -15.76 -6.18
N LEU A 65 8.17 -16.45 -5.59
CA LEU A 65 7.45 -15.96 -4.39
C LEU A 65 8.42 -15.72 -3.23
N GLY A 66 9.34 -16.67 -2.98
CA GLY A 66 10.40 -16.55 -1.98
C GLY A 66 11.34 -15.37 -2.26
N LEU A 67 11.76 -15.20 -3.52
CA LEU A 67 12.57 -14.06 -3.95
C LEU A 67 11.83 -12.72 -3.72
N THR A 68 10.54 -12.68 -4.00
CA THR A 68 9.73 -11.48 -3.78
C THR A 68 9.62 -11.13 -2.29
N LEU A 69 9.50 -12.14 -1.41
CA LEU A 69 9.57 -11.92 0.05
C LEU A 69 10.91 -11.30 0.47
N ILE A 70 12.03 -11.82 -0.03
CA ILE A 70 13.37 -11.30 0.28
C ILE A 70 13.53 -9.87 -0.27
N ALA A 71 13.11 -9.62 -1.50
CA ALA A 71 13.15 -8.30 -2.14
C ALA A 71 12.31 -7.28 -1.36
N ALA A 72 11.10 -7.66 -0.94
CA ALA A 72 10.24 -6.82 -0.12
C ALA A 72 10.86 -6.53 1.25
N LEU A 73 11.38 -7.55 1.95
CA LEU A 73 12.02 -7.38 3.24
C LEU A 73 13.24 -6.46 3.17
N THR A 74 14.07 -6.62 2.15
CA THR A 74 15.26 -5.79 1.91
C THR A 74 14.85 -4.32 1.70
N THR A 75 13.89 -4.08 0.83
CA THR A 75 13.43 -2.72 0.53
C THR A 75 12.73 -2.07 1.72
N PHE A 76 11.87 -2.77 2.46
CA PHE A 76 11.27 -2.25 3.70
C PHE A 76 12.32 -1.91 4.74
N THR A 77 13.33 -2.76 4.93
CA THR A 77 14.41 -2.51 5.89
C THR A 77 15.14 -1.21 5.58
N VAL A 78 15.52 -0.99 4.31
CA VAL A 78 16.19 0.24 3.90
C VAL A 78 15.28 1.46 4.07
N ILE A 79 14.00 1.37 3.66
CA ILE A 79 13.05 2.48 3.82
C ILE A 79 12.83 2.82 5.30
N ILE A 80 12.75 1.84 6.19
CA ILE A 80 12.64 2.05 7.64
C ILE A 80 13.86 2.80 8.16
N ILE A 81 15.07 2.38 7.78
CA ILE A 81 16.33 3.03 8.19
C ILE A 81 16.36 4.48 7.68
N LEU A 82 16.10 4.69 6.38
CA LEU A 82 16.09 6.02 5.77
C LEU A 82 15.05 6.94 6.41
N THR A 83 13.85 6.43 6.65
CA THR A 83 12.78 7.19 7.30
C THR A 83 13.20 7.63 8.71
N ASN A 84 13.85 6.76 9.49
CA ASN A 84 14.34 7.11 10.82
C ASN A 84 15.49 8.14 10.80
N ILE A 85 16.28 8.16 9.73
CA ILE A 85 17.37 9.16 9.52
C ILE A 85 16.78 10.51 9.09
N LEU A 86 15.84 10.50 8.13
CA LEU A 86 15.30 11.71 7.50
C LEU A 86 14.20 12.39 8.32
N ILE A 87 13.41 11.60 9.06
CA ILE A 87 12.32 12.10 9.91
C ILE A 87 12.77 12.09 11.37
N ARG A 88 13.51 13.13 11.75
CA ARG A 88 14.05 13.30 13.11
C ARG A 88 13.21 14.25 13.94
N ASN A 89 13.33 14.10 15.27
CA ASN A 89 12.61 14.89 16.27
C ASN A 89 13.06 16.37 16.35
N THR A 90 14.11 16.78 15.67
CA THR A 90 14.77 18.08 15.87
C THR A 90 14.23 19.24 15.02
N GLU A 91 13.40 18.98 14.01
CA GLU A 91 12.99 20.01 13.05
C GLU A 91 11.92 20.98 13.55
N TYR A 92 11.08 20.58 14.50
CA TYR A 92 10.03 21.45 15.06
C TYR A 92 10.55 22.46 16.08
N SER A 93 11.76 22.28 16.60
CA SER A 93 12.37 23.17 17.60
C SER A 93 12.91 24.51 17.04
N ARG A 94 12.99 24.66 15.72
CA ARG A 94 13.69 25.79 15.07
C ARG A 94 12.84 27.02 14.79
N ASN A 95 11.50 26.97 14.91
CA ASN A 95 10.61 28.03 14.41
C ASN A 95 9.94 28.88 15.51
N GLY A 96 10.58 29.15 16.64
CA GLY A 96 10.04 30.12 17.62
C GLY A 96 8.75 29.67 18.36
N ILE A 97 8.39 28.40 18.24
CA ILE A 97 7.24 27.79 18.92
C ILE A 97 7.66 27.46 20.36
N SER A 98 6.75 27.64 21.33
CA SER A 98 7.04 27.28 22.73
C SER A 98 7.45 25.80 22.84
N ILE A 99 8.38 25.45 23.70
CA ILE A 99 8.93 24.10 23.87
C ILE A 99 7.81 23.05 24.08
N SER A 100 6.76 23.40 24.81
CA SER A 100 5.61 22.51 25.06
C SER A 100 4.75 22.27 23.81
N SER A 101 4.55 23.28 22.98
CA SER A 101 3.79 23.16 21.74
C SER A 101 4.57 22.40 20.67
N ALA A 102 5.89 22.65 20.59
CA ALA A 102 6.80 21.90 19.71
C ALA A 102 6.85 20.42 20.10
N TYR A 103 6.90 20.11 21.40
CA TYR A 103 6.89 18.73 21.91
C TYR A 103 5.58 17.99 21.56
N ASN A 104 4.42 18.63 21.71
CA ASN A 104 3.13 18.02 21.38
C ASN A 104 2.96 17.78 19.88
N LEU A 105 3.37 18.74 19.04
CA LEU A 105 3.38 18.57 17.58
C LEU A 105 4.29 17.40 17.16
N GLN A 106 5.45 17.31 17.75
CA GLN A 106 6.46 16.30 17.52
C GLN A 106 5.92 14.89 17.89
N LYS A 107 5.32 14.78 19.08
CA LYS A 107 4.74 13.53 19.61
C LYS A 107 3.58 12.99 18.75
N ASN A 108 2.82 13.86 18.09
CA ASN A 108 1.62 13.49 17.35
C ASN A 108 1.83 13.35 15.84
N LYS A 109 2.68 14.17 15.21
CA LYS A 109 2.87 14.19 13.76
C LYS A 109 4.00 13.28 13.26
N ILE A 110 5.12 13.21 13.95
CA ILE A 110 6.27 12.40 13.51
C ILE A 110 5.94 10.90 13.36
N PRO A 111 5.26 10.24 14.31
CA PRO A 111 4.85 8.86 14.09
C PRO A 111 3.98 8.68 12.85
N VAL A 112 3.06 9.63 12.59
CA VAL A 112 2.20 9.61 11.42
C VAL A 112 3.02 9.73 10.13
N GLU A 113 3.96 10.68 10.06
CA GLU A 113 4.86 10.83 8.92
C GLU A 113 5.63 9.53 8.63
N LYS A 114 6.20 8.90 9.68
CA LYS A 114 6.93 7.64 9.53
C LYS A 114 6.05 6.53 8.97
N ILE A 115 4.85 6.33 9.50
CA ILE A 115 3.93 5.31 9.00
C ILE A 115 3.51 5.62 7.56
N ALA A 116 3.16 6.87 7.25
CA ALA A 116 2.76 7.27 5.89
C ALA A 116 3.87 7.07 4.85
N LEU A 117 5.13 7.30 5.23
CA LEU A 117 6.27 7.11 4.36
C LEU A 117 6.63 5.62 4.14
N ILE A 118 6.60 4.81 5.19
CA ILE A 118 6.99 3.40 5.13
C ILE A 118 5.88 2.56 4.49
N TYR A 119 4.63 2.73 4.93
CA TYR A 119 3.52 1.85 4.57
C TYR A 119 2.66 2.46 3.47
N SER A 120 2.89 1.97 2.25
CA SER A 120 2.18 2.39 1.04
C SER A 120 0.75 1.88 0.99
N ASN A 121 -0.10 2.52 0.18
CA ASN A 121 -1.45 2.06 -0.15
C ASN A 121 -1.45 0.90 -1.16
N SER A 122 -0.60 -0.09 -0.90
CA SER A 122 -0.38 -1.22 -1.80
C SER A 122 -1.59 -2.16 -1.90
N GLY A 123 -2.42 -2.24 -0.85
CA GLY A 123 -3.64 -3.06 -0.87
C GLY A 123 -4.77 -2.45 -1.70
N PHE A 124 -4.97 -1.12 -1.61
CA PHE A 124 -6.07 -0.44 -2.33
C PHE A 124 -5.67 0.03 -3.74
N ILE A 125 -4.41 0.41 -3.96
CA ILE A 125 -3.93 0.92 -5.25
C ILE A 125 -2.97 -0.07 -5.91
N GLY A 126 -2.01 -0.61 -5.16
CA GLY A 126 -0.99 -1.50 -5.72
C GLY A 126 -1.55 -2.81 -6.23
N LEU A 127 -2.40 -3.48 -5.45
CA LEU A 127 -3.01 -4.76 -5.83
C LEU A 127 -3.87 -4.65 -7.11
N PRO A 128 -4.83 -3.70 -7.22
CA PRO A 128 -5.55 -3.46 -8.46
C PRO A 128 -4.65 -3.12 -9.65
N LEU A 129 -3.64 -2.28 -9.43
CA LEU A 129 -2.72 -1.87 -10.49
C LEU A 129 -1.92 -3.06 -11.02
N ILE A 130 -1.33 -3.86 -10.14
CA ILE A 130 -0.59 -5.07 -10.53
C ILE A 130 -1.49 -6.07 -11.24
N ASN A 131 -2.72 -6.28 -10.75
CA ASN A 131 -3.70 -7.13 -11.44
C ASN A 131 -4.01 -6.63 -12.86
N GLY A 132 -4.14 -5.32 -13.03
CA GLY A 132 -4.40 -4.73 -14.34
C GLY A 132 -3.21 -4.78 -15.31
N VAL A 133 -1.98 -4.84 -14.81
CA VAL A 133 -0.74 -4.81 -15.62
C VAL A 133 -0.18 -6.20 -15.90
N ILE A 134 -0.13 -7.07 -14.90
CA ILE A 134 0.47 -8.42 -14.98
C ILE A 134 -0.61 -9.52 -14.91
N GLY A 135 -1.78 -9.23 -14.32
CA GLY A 135 -2.83 -10.20 -14.10
C GLY A 135 -2.65 -10.99 -12.80
N GLN A 136 -3.22 -12.21 -12.76
CA GLN A 136 -3.22 -13.06 -11.54
C GLN A 136 -1.82 -13.38 -11.03
N GLU A 137 -0.86 -13.59 -11.91
CA GLU A 137 0.53 -13.86 -11.55
C GLU A 137 1.15 -12.66 -10.79
N GLY A 138 0.87 -11.44 -11.22
CA GLY A 138 1.30 -10.24 -10.50
C GLY A 138 0.66 -10.12 -9.12
N VAL A 139 -0.63 -10.50 -8.98
CA VAL A 139 -1.29 -10.57 -7.68
C VAL A 139 -0.62 -11.59 -6.79
N PHE A 140 -0.27 -12.77 -7.31
CA PHE A 140 0.46 -13.80 -6.59
C PHE A 140 1.80 -13.26 -6.03
N TYR A 141 2.62 -12.59 -6.83
CA TYR A 141 3.85 -11.96 -6.34
C TYR A 141 3.58 -10.84 -5.33
N MET A 142 2.53 -10.04 -5.56
CA MET A 142 2.13 -8.97 -4.64
C MET A 142 1.73 -9.50 -3.26
N THR A 143 1.26 -10.76 -3.15
CA THR A 143 0.96 -11.36 -1.84
C THR A 143 2.18 -11.49 -0.95
N ALA A 144 3.36 -11.78 -1.53
CA ALA A 144 4.62 -11.83 -0.80
C ALA A 144 4.97 -10.43 -0.23
N TYR A 145 4.85 -9.39 -1.05
CA TYR A 145 5.04 -8.01 -0.60
C TYR A 145 4.04 -7.64 0.52
N LEU A 146 2.76 -7.96 0.36
CA LEU A 146 1.72 -7.69 1.36
C LEU A 146 1.91 -8.49 2.65
N THR A 147 2.50 -9.67 2.58
CA THR A 147 2.86 -10.46 3.78
C THR A 147 3.91 -9.72 4.62
N VAL A 148 4.99 -9.25 4.00
CA VAL A 148 6.02 -8.45 4.67
C VAL A 148 5.43 -7.13 5.18
N PHE A 149 4.63 -6.45 4.35
CA PHE A 149 3.92 -5.22 4.72
C PHE A 149 3.09 -5.41 6.00
N ASN A 150 2.23 -6.42 6.04
CA ASN A 150 1.35 -6.66 7.19
C ASN A 150 2.15 -7.04 8.44
N LEU A 151 3.15 -7.91 8.31
CA LEU A 151 4.03 -8.28 9.40
C LEU A 151 4.69 -7.04 10.03
N LEU A 152 5.28 -6.19 9.21
CA LEU A 152 5.97 -4.99 9.68
C LEU A 152 4.99 -3.92 10.18
N LEU A 153 3.83 -3.75 9.54
CA LEU A 153 2.82 -2.78 9.99
C LEU A 153 2.33 -3.11 11.40
N TRP A 154 2.04 -4.40 11.69
CA TRP A 154 1.51 -4.82 12.98
C TRP A 154 2.59 -5.07 14.06
N THR A 155 3.86 -5.03 13.70
CA THR A 155 5.00 -5.09 14.64
C THR A 155 5.66 -3.71 14.78
N HIS A 156 6.48 -3.34 13.82
CA HIS A 156 7.19 -2.06 13.78
C HIS A 156 6.24 -0.84 13.78
N GLY A 157 5.13 -0.90 13.01
CA GLY A 157 4.17 0.20 12.94
C GLY A 157 3.50 0.49 14.29
N VAL A 158 3.14 -0.55 15.03
CA VAL A 158 2.59 -0.42 16.40
C VAL A 158 3.60 0.26 17.34
N ILE A 159 4.87 -0.15 17.29
CA ILE A 159 5.94 0.43 18.10
C ILE A 159 6.15 1.91 17.76
N VAL A 160 6.18 2.26 16.48
CA VAL A 160 6.35 3.65 16.02
C VAL A 160 5.22 4.55 16.52
N MET A 161 3.99 4.06 16.58
CA MET A 161 2.84 4.81 17.09
C MET A 161 2.80 4.90 18.62
N GLY A 162 3.72 4.25 19.32
CA GLY A 162 3.81 4.24 20.79
C GLY A 162 2.91 3.20 21.44
N GLY A 163 2.51 2.17 20.69
CA GLY A 163 1.81 1.00 21.22
C GLY A 163 2.75 0.08 22.01
N ALA A 164 2.25 -0.54 23.07
CA ALA A 164 2.96 -1.63 23.73
C ALA A 164 2.88 -2.88 22.83
N GLY A 165 4.02 -3.39 22.44
CA GLY A 165 4.12 -4.60 21.62
C GLY A 165 3.88 -5.87 22.45
N ASP A 166 2.68 -6.03 23.04
CA ASP A 166 2.30 -7.30 23.65
C ASP A 166 2.20 -8.38 22.55
N PHE A 167 2.95 -9.47 22.72
CA PHE A 167 3.03 -10.57 21.76
C PHE A 167 1.64 -11.14 21.39
N LYS A 168 0.74 -11.27 22.38
CA LYS A 168 -0.63 -11.74 22.16
C LYS A 168 -1.43 -10.80 21.27
N THR A 169 -1.28 -9.50 21.43
CA THR A 169 -1.91 -8.48 20.59
C THR A 169 -1.33 -8.47 19.18
N ILE A 170 -0.02 -8.63 19.04
CA ILE A 170 0.64 -8.78 17.73
C ILE A 170 0.11 -10.00 17.00
N CYS A 171 0.10 -11.18 17.62
CA CYS A 171 -0.42 -12.40 17.00
C CYS A 171 -1.89 -12.26 16.59
N ARG A 172 -2.73 -11.66 17.44
CA ARG A 172 -4.14 -11.42 17.09
C ARG A 172 -4.30 -10.47 15.90
N ASN A 173 -3.47 -9.43 15.82
CA ASN A 173 -3.52 -8.47 14.74
C ASN A 173 -2.92 -9.01 13.43
N LEU A 174 -2.05 -10.02 13.49
CA LEU A 174 -1.55 -10.74 12.32
C LEU A 174 -2.57 -11.73 11.75
N CYS A 175 -3.53 -12.22 12.55
CA CYS A 175 -4.64 -13.07 12.07
C CYS A 175 -5.67 -12.24 11.27
N THR A 176 -5.23 -11.52 10.23
CA THR A 176 -6.12 -10.79 9.32
C THR A 176 -6.69 -11.73 8.25
N PRO A 177 -7.88 -11.44 7.70
CA PRO A 177 -8.44 -12.21 6.57
C PRO A 177 -7.47 -12.31 5.38
N THR A 178 -6.69 -11.27 5.13
CA THR A 178 -5.62 -11.25 4.11
C THR A 178 -4.57 -12.33 4.36
N ILE A 179 -4.05 -12.43 5.57
CA ILE A 179 -3.04 -13.44 5.93
C ILE A 179 -3.63 -14.85 5.91
N ILE A 180 -4.88 -15.01 6.38
CA ILE A 180 -5.58 -16.30 6.30
C ILE A 180 -5.76 -16.72 4.83
N ALA A 181 -6.14 -15.80 3.95
CA ALA A 181 -6.29 -16.06 2.51
C ALA A 181 -4.96 -16.45 1.85
N ILE A 182 -3.85 -15.81 2.22
CA ILE A 182 -2.50 -16.17 1.74
C ILE A 182 -2.16 -17.60 2.17
N PHE A 183 -2.31 -17.94 3.46
CA PHE A 183 -2.00 -19.30 3.95
C PHE A 183 -2.88 -20.36 3.29
N ALA A 184 -4.19 -20.12 3.21
CA ALA A 184 -5.12 -21.04 2.53
C ALA A 184 -4.76 -21.18 1.05
N GLY A 185 -4.44 -20.08 0.38
CA GLY A 185 -4.00 -20.06 -1.01
C GLY A 185 -2.70 -20.84 -1.23
N VAL A 186 -1.68 -20.61 -0.41
CA VAL A 186 -0.40 -21.36 -0.45
C VAL A 186 -0.63 -22.86 -0.27
N ILE A 187 -1.48 -23.26 0.69
CA ILE A 187 -1.81 -24.68 0.90
C ILE A 187 -2.45 -25.27 -0.37
N CYS A 188 -3.46 -24.61 -0.94
CA CYS A 188 -4.09 -25.06 -2.18
C CYS A 188 -3.10 -25.16 -3.34
N PHE A 189 -2.23 -24.14 -3.51
CA PHE A 189 -1.21 -24.11 -4.55
C PHE A 189 -0.21 -25.27 -4.42
N VAL A 190 0.36 -25.48 -3.22
CA VAL A 190 1.37 -26.54 -2.98
C VAL A 190 0.77 -27.93 -3.07
N THR A 191 -0.47 -28.12 -2.60
CA THR A 191 -1.15 -29.43 -2.65
C THR A 191 -1.81 -29.73 -3.99
N GLY A 192 -1.89 -28.74 -4.89
CA GLY A 192 -2.58 -28.87 -6.17
C GLY A 192 -4.12 -28.96 -6.04
N ILE A 193 -4.67 -28.62 -4.87
CA ILE A 193 -6.12 -28.65 -4.65
C ILE A 193 -6.77 -27.50 -5.44
N LYS A 194 -7.59 -27.85 -6.41
CA LYS A 194 -8.41 -26.91 -7.17
C LYS A 194 -9.82 -26.86 -6.60
N ILE A 195 -10.34 -25.64 -6.45
CA ILE A 195 -11.71 -25.44 -6.01
C ILE A 195 -12.66 -25.75 -7.18
N PRO A 196 -13.76 -26.52 -6.95
CA PRO A 196 -14.76 -26.75 -7.98
C PRO A 196 -15.34 -25.45 -8.52
N ALA A 197 -15.61 -25.39 -9.83
CA ALA A 197 -16.08 -24.19 -10.53
C ALA A 197 -17.35 -23.56 -9.89
N VAL A 198 -18.23 -24.39 -9.30
CA VAL A 198 -19.44 -23.91 -8.60
C VAL A 198 -19.12 -22.99 -7.41
N ILE A 199 -17.94 -23.18 -6.76
CA ILE A 199 -17.47 -22.35 -5.65
C ILE A 199 -16.51 -21.27 -6.17
N ASP A 200 -15.67 -21.61 -7.14
CA ASP A 200 -14.66 -20.73 -7.71
C ASP A 200 -15.28 -19.52 -8.43
N ASN A 201 -16.30 -19.73 -9.25
CA ASN A 201 -16.96 -18.67 -10.00
C ASN A 201 -17.55 -17.56 -9.09
N PRO A 202 -18.31 -17.84 -8.02
CA PRO A 202 -18.74 -16.84 -7.06
C PRO A 202 -17.57 -16.08 -6.39
N ILE A 203 -16.49 -16.80 -6.04
CA ILE A 203 -15.27 -16.17 -5.48
C ILE A 203 -14.70 -15.18 -6.47
N GLN A 204 -14.59 -15.56 -7.74
CA GLN A 204 -14.05 -14.70 -8.80
C GLN A 204 -14.92 -13.46 -9.03
N TYR A 205 -16.27 -13.57 -8.99
CA TYR A 205 -17.14 -12.40 -9.10
C TYR A 205 -16.89 -11.39 -7.98
N ILE A 206 -16.76 -11.87 -6.74
CA ILE A 206 -16.47 -11.01 -5.60
C ILE A 206 -15.05 -10.43 -5.71
N ALA A 207 -14.06 -11.24 -6.08
CA ALA A 207 -12.67 -10.79 -6.27
C ALA A 207 -12.55 -9.67 -7.32
N ASN A 208 -13.32 -9.75 -8.41
CA ASN A 208 -13.35 -8.74 -9.46
C ASN A 208 -13.90 -7.38 -9.01
N MET A 209 -14.61 -7.33 -7.88
CA MET A 209 -15.03 -6.06 -7.27
C MET A 209 -13.86 -5.29 -6.65
N ASN A 210 -12.67 -5.88 -6.50
CA ASN A 210 -11.56 -5.26 -5.76
C ASN A 210 -11.18 -3.91 -6.36
N THR A 211 -10.88 -3.84 -7.63
CA THR A 211 -10.47 -2.60 -8.31
C THR A 211 -11.56 -1.52 -8.27
N PRO A 212 -12.80 -1.77 -8.72
CA PRO A 212 -13.83 -0.72 -8.70
C PRO A 212 -14.16 -0.26 -7.28
N LEU A 213 -14.30 -1.18 -6.33
CA LEU A 213 -14.64 -0.81 -4.96
C LEU A 213 -13.52 -0.02 -4.27
N ALA A 214 -12.26 -0.45 -4.44
CA ALA A 214 -11.10 0.27 -3.91
C ALA A 214 -11.00 1.70 -4.44
N MET A 215 -11.26 1.90 -5.73
CA MET A 215 -11.19 3.23 -6.36
C MET A 215 -12.36 4.12 -5.97
N LEU A 216 -13.57 3.59 -5.84
CA LEU A 216 -14.72 4.34 -5.31
C LEU A 216 -14.44 4.84 -3.88
N ILE A 217 -13.89 3.98 -3.02
CA ILE A 217 -13.49 4.33 -1.65
C ILE A 217 -12.39 5.39 -1.65
N ALA A 218 -11.37 5.23 -2.49
CA ALA A 218 -10.28 6.21 -2.61
C ALA A 218 -10.82 7.58 -3.06
N GLY A 219 -11.73 7.61 -4.02
CA GLY A 219 -12.39 8.83 -4.47
C GLY A 219 -13.26 9.50 -3.39
N ALA A 220 -14.02 8.72 -2.63
CA ALA A 220 -14.80 9.22 -1.51
C ALA A 220 -13.89 9.82 -0.42
N ASN A 221 -12.78 9.15 -0.07
CA ASN A 221 -11.77 9.68 0.87
C ASN A 221 -11.14 11.00 0.38
N LEU A 222 -10.87 11.13 -0.92
CA LEU A 222 -10.40 12.39 -1.51
C LEU A 222 -11.42 13.51 -1.34
N ALA A 223 -12.72 13.20 -1.53
CA ALA A 223 -13.81 14.18 -1.43
C ALA A 223 -14.05 14.70 0.00
N GLN A 224 -13.70 13.91 1.03
CA GLN A 224 -13.80 14.29 2.45
C GLN A 224 -12.73 15.29 2.88
N SER A 225 -11.61 15.36 2.17
CA SER A 225 -10.44 16.12 2.61
C SER A 225 -10.47 17.57 2.16
N ASN A 226 -9.86 18.45 2.99
CA ASN A 226 -9.61 19.85 2.62
C ASN A 226 -8.20 19.99 2.01
N ILE A 227 -8.09 19.78 0.70
CA ILE A 227 -6.82 19.79 -0.04
C ILE A 227 -6.11 21.15 0.04
N VAL A 228 -6.85 22.25 0.16
CA VAL A 228 -6.30 23.60 0.08
C VAL A 228 -5.34 23.93 1.24
N SER A 229 -5.58 23.40 2.43
CA SER A 229 -4.70 23.59 3.59
C SER A 229 -3.35 22.87 3.41
N SER A 230 -3.37 21.69 2.84
CA SER A 230 -2.21 20.84 2.64
C SER A 230 -1.25 21.38 1.60
N LEU A 231 -1.78 22.06 0.57
CA LEU A 231 -0.98 22.68 -0.52
C LEU A 231 -0.10 23.84 -0.06
N LYS A 232 -0.35 24.43 1.12
CA LYS A 232 0.44 25.56 1.65
C LYS A 232 1.68 25.13 2.47
N SER A 233 1.84 23.85 2.78
CA SER A 233 2.89 23.36 3.66
C SER A 233 4.09 22.80 2.89
N LEU A 234 5.25 23.43 3.01
CA LEU A 234 6.52 22.90 2.47
C LEU A 234 6.85 21.50 3.02
N ARG A 235 6.45 21.21 4.27
CA ARG A 235 6.63 19.89 4.87
C ARG A 235 5.87 18.80 4.10
N MET A 236 4.66 19.09 3.63
CA MET A 236 3.87 18.17 2.82
C MET A 236 4.57 17.84 1.49
N TYR A 237 5.14 18.84 0.80
CA TYR A 237 5.88 18.59 -0.44
C TYR A 237 7.15 17.77 -0.20
N TYR A 238 7.84 18.00 0.92
CA TYR A 238 8.98 17.19 1.33
C TYR A 238 8.58 15.72 1.54
N LEU A 239 7.48 15.46 2.27
CA LEU A 239 6.96 14.10 2.48
C LEU A 239 6.52 13.44 1.16
N CYS A 240 5.85 14.20 0.28
CA CYS A 240 5.47 13.71 -1.05
C CYS A 240 6.70 13.35 -1.89
N ALA A 241 7.73 14.18 -1.90
CA ALA A 241 8.98 13.92 -2.63
C ALA A 241 9.68 12.65 -2.10
N LEU A 242 9.77 12.50 -0.78
CA LEU A 242 10.31 11.28 -0.16
C LEU A 242 9.51 10.05 -0.57
N LYS A 243 8.17 10.11 -0.42
CA LYS A 243 7.27 8.97 -0.61
C LYS A 243 7.15 8.53 -2.06
N LEU A 244 6.97 9.50 -2.97
CA LEU A 244 6.59 9.20 -4.35
C LEU A 244 7.77 9.17 -5.32
N ILE A 245 8.93 9.71 -4.95
CA ILE A 245 10.09 9.81 -5.84
C ILE A 245 11.30 9.14 -5.19
N ILE A 246 11.76 9.64 -4.04
CA ILE A 246 13.05 9.26 -3.48
C ILE A 246 13.05 7.79 -3.05
N PHE A 247 12.06 7.35 -2.28
CA PHE A 247 12.00 5.97 -1.80
C PHE A 247 11.77 4.95 -2.92
N PRO A 248 10.85 5.15 -3.89
CA PRO A 248 10.74 4.27 -5.03
C PRO A 248 12.01 4.20 -5.88
N VAL A 249 12.70 5.33 -6.11
CA VAL A 249 13.98 5.34 -6.87
C VAL A 249 15.07 4.58 -6.12
N ILE A 250 15.22 4.81 -4.81
CA ILE A 250 16.18 4.05 -3.99
C ILE A 250 15.83 2.55 -4.01
N GLY A 251 14.54 2.22 -3.87
CA GLY A 251 14.09 0.84 -3.95
C GLY A 251 14.40 0.20 -5.30
N MET A 252 14.15 0.87 -6.42
CA MET A 252 14.53 0.38 -7.76
C MET A 252 16.04 0.12 -7.85
N LEU A 253 16.86 1.05 -7.37
CA LEU A 253 18.32 0.90 -7.39
C LEU A 253 18.80 -0.30 -6.54
N ILE A 254 18.20 -0.50 -5.37
CA ILE A 254 18.51 -1.65 -4.52
C ILE A 254 18.16 -2.95 -5.24
N LEU A 255 16.95 -3.05 -5.79
CA LEU A 255 16.49 -4.23 -6.52
C LEU A 255 17.38 -4.53 -7.73
N TYR A 256 17.85 -3.50 -8.42
CA TYR A 256 18.78 -3.61 -9.55
C TYR A 256 20.17 -4.07 -9.11
N ILE A 257 20.76 -3.48 -8.06
CA ILE A 257 22.09 -3.83 -7.53
C ILE A 257 22.12 -5.28 -7.05
N PHE A 258 21.06 -5.75 -6.38
CA PHE A 258 20.93 -7.15 -5.96
C PHE A 258 20.53 -8.10 -7.10
N ASN A 259 20.38 -7.56 -8.32
CA ASN A 259 20.14 -8.32 -9.55
C ASN A 259 18.87 -9.19 -9.52
N PHE A 260 17.83 -8.76 -8.84
CA PHE A 260 16.56 -9.52 -8.78
C PHE A 260 15.92 -9.73 -10.15
N GLN A 261 16.14 -8.81 -11.10
CA GLN A 261 15.62 -8.90 -12.48
C GLN A 261 16.20 -10.08 -13.27
N SER A 262 17.37 -10.61 -12.89
CA SER A 262 17.96 -11.78 -13.58
C SER A 262 17.23 -13.09 -13.27
N PHE A 263 16.44 -13.12 -12.21
CA PHE A 263 15.65 -14.30 -11.83
C PHE A 263 14.24 -14.24 -12.44
N ASP A 264 13.58 -13.12 -12.30
CA ASP A 264 12.27 -12.83 -12.91
C ASP A 264 12.04 -11.31 -12.87
N PHE A 265 11.67 -10.73 -14.03
CA PHE A 265 11.37 -9.30 -14.14
C PHE A 265 10.20 -8.87 -13.23
N ASN A 266 9.19 -9.72 -13.06
CA ASN A 266 7.99 -9.40 -12.31
C ASN A 266 8.28 -9.20 -10.81
N VAL A 267 9.36 -9.81 -10.28
CA VAL A 267 9.78 -9.65 -8.88
C VAL A 267 10.10 -8.19 -8.55
N PRO A 268 11.15 -7.57 -9.15
CA PRO A 268 11.49 -6.19 -8.82
C PRO A 268 10.41 -5.21 -9.25
N PHE A 269 9.68 -5.48 -10.34
CA PHE A 269 8.61 -4.61 -10.79
C PHE A 269 7.43 -4.60 -9.81
N THR A 270 7.00 -5.75 -9.29
CA THR A 270 5.93 -5.85 -8.30
C THR A 270 6.30 -5.15 -6.99
N VAL A 271 7.51 -5.37 -6.48
CA VAL A 271 7.99 -4.71 -5.26
C VAL A 271 8.09 -3.20 -5.47
N PHE A 272 8.59 -2.76 -6.63
CA PHE A 272 8.62 -1.35 -7.00
C PHE A 272 7.22 -0.72 -7.00
N ILE A 273 6.21 -1.34 -7.64
CA ILE A 273 4.82 -0.84 -7.65
C ILE A 273 4.29 -0.75 -6.21
N GLY A 274 4.53 -1.77 -5.38
CA GLY A 274 4.14 -1.75 -3.97
C GLY A 274 4.69 -0.54 -3.21
N MET A 275 5.96 -0.16 -3.46
CA MET A 275 6.60 1.01 -2.85
C MET A 275 6.15 2.34 -3.47
N ALA A 276 5.95 2.38 -4.80
CA ALA A 276 5.60 3.59 -5.54
C ALA A 276 4.16 4.07 -5.25
N CYS A 277 3.33 3.21 -4.67
CA CYS A 277 1.99 3.59 -4.21
C CYS A 277 2.05 4.72 -3.18
N PRO A 278 1.03 5.60 -3.15
CA PRO A 278 0.94 6.71 -2.19
C PRO A 278 0.92 6.21 -0.74
N ALA A 279 0.88 7.12 0.21
CA ALA A 279 0.71 6.78 1.62
C ALA A 279 -0.55 5.92 1.84
N GLY A 280 -0.47 4.92 2.70
CA GLY A 280 -1.58 4.01 2.95
C GLY A 280 -2.66 4.61 3.86
N ALA A 281 -3.92 4.22 3.66
CA ALA A 281 -5.01 4.49 4.59
C ALA A 281 -4.72 3.91 6.01
N SER A 282 -3.80 2.95 6.11
CA SER A 282 -3.26 2.45 7.37
C SER A 282 -2.69 3.56 8.26
N ALA A 283 -2.12 4.62 7.69
CA ALA A 283 -1.61 5.76 8.45
C ALA A 283 -2.74 6.49 9.19
N ILE A 284 -3.90 6.66 8.54
CA ILE A 284 -5.10 7.28 9.13
C ILE A 284 -5.65 6.39 10.26
N MET A 285 -5.85 5.10 9.96
CA MET A 285 -6.35 4.11 10.92
C MET A 285 -5.46 4.01 12.17
N PHE A 286 -4.14 4.01 11.99
CA PHE A 286 -3.19 3.96 13.11
C PHE A 286 -3.18 5.28 13.88
N ALA A 287 -3.28 6.43 13.22
CA ALA A 287 -3.36 7.72 13.87
C ALA A 287 -4.60 7.80 14.78
N GLU A 288 -5.77 7.36 14.31
CA GLU A 288 -7.00 7.28 15.10
C GLU A 288 -6.85 6.31 16.29
N ARG A 289 -6.38 5.08 16.03
CA ARG A 289 -6.24 4.04 17.05
C ARG A 289 -5.29 4.41 18.18
N TYR A 290 -4.22 5.17 17.89
CA TYR A 290 -3.19 5.55 18.85
C TYR A 290 -3.27 7.02 19.28
N ASN A 291 -4.42 7.69 19.04
CA ASN A 291 -4.68 9.09 19.40
C ASN A 291 -3.58 10.03 18.89
N LYS A 292 -3.20 9.88 17.62
CA LYS A 292 -2.30 10.78 16.89
C LYS A 292 -3.11 11.71 15.97
N ASP A 293 -2.42 12.55 15.20
CA ASP A 293 -3.05 13.51 14.31
C ASP A 293 -3.59 12.80 13.04
N SER A 294 -4.84 12.30 13.09
CA SER A 294 -5.48 11.60 11.97
C SER A 294 -5.85 12.56 10.82
N LEU A 295 -6.12 13.83 11.12
CA LEU A 295 -6.35 14.84 10.08
C LEU A 295 -5.08 15.05 9.25
N TYR A 296 -3.92 15.16 9.90
CA TYR A 296 -2.64 15.24 9.24
C TYR A 296 -2.31 13.99 8.42
N ALA A 297 -2.65 12.80 8.93
CA ALA A 297 -2.51 11.54 8.18
C ALA A 297 -3.36 11.56 6.89
N THR A 298 -4.59 12.07 6.98
CA THR A 298 -5.50 12.22 5.83
C THR A 298 -4.95 13.20 4.81
N GLU A 299 -4.38 14.31 5.23
CA GLU A 299 -3.74 15.28 4.35
C GLU A 299 -2.57 14.65 3.56
N ILE A 300 -1.69 13.88 4.22
CA ILE A 300 -0.58 13.17 3.55
C ILE A 300 -1.15 12.13 2.56
N PHE A 301 -2.12 11.33 2.99
CA PHE A 301 -2.77 10.32 2.14
C PHE A 301 -3.33 10.95 0.85
N VAL A 302 -4.10 12.01 0.97
CA VAL A 302 -4.77 12.67 -0.16
C VAL A 302 -3.77 13.28 -1.12
N LEU A 303 -2.82 14.06 -0.63
CA LEU A 303 -1.85 14.74 -1.49
C LEU A 303 -0.95 13.72 -2.22
N THR A 304 -0.49 12.69 -1.51
CA THR A 304 0.30 11.63 -2.14
C THR A 304 -0.52 10.84 -3.16
N THR A 305 -1.83 10.61 -2.91
CA THR A 305 -2.71 9.90 -3.85
C THR A 305 -2.90 10.70 -5.13
N ILE A 306 -3.14 11.99 -5.06
CA ILE A 306 -3.28 12.85 -6.26
C ILE A 306 -1.97 12.86 -7.06
N LEU A 307 -0.85 13.08 -6.41
CA LEU A 307 0.45 13.17 -7.08
C LEU A 307 0.91 11.80 -7.63
N SER A 308 0.47 10.69 -7.05
CA SER A 308 0.81 9.35 -7.52
C SER A 308 0.26 9.04 -8.92
N LEU A 309 -0.81 9.71 -9.34
CA LEU A 309 -1.38 9.60 -10.70
C LEU A 309 -0.34 9.97 -11.79
N ILE A 310 0.60 10.85 -11.45
CA ILE A 310 1.68 11.27 -12.36
C ILE A 310 2.96 10.50 -12.07
N THR A 311 3.30 10.33 -10.79
CA THR A 311 4.60 9.76 -10.43
C THR A 311 4.71 8.27 -10.70
N ILE A 312 3.65 7.48 -10.50
CA ILE A 312 3.69 6.04 -10.78
C ILE A 312 3.92 5.76 -12.27
N PRO A 313 3.17 6.33 -13.24
CA PRO A 313 3.46 6.13 -14.66
C PRO A 313 4.88 6.54 -15.05
N LEU A 314 5.33 7.70 -14.62
CA LEU A 314 6.66 8.21 -14.96
C LEU A 314 7.77 7.29 -14.42
N LEU A 315 7.70 6.92 -13.15
CA LEU A 315 8.70 6.03 -12.55
C LEU A 315 8.63 4.61 -13.11
N SER A 316 7.44 4.14 -13.53
CA SER A 316 7.31 2.82 -14.18
C SER A 316 8.05 2.76 -15.51
N ILE A 317 8.15 3.87 -16.27
CA ILE A 317 8.96 3.92 -17.49
C ILE A 317 10.45 3.68 -17.15
N PHE A 318 10.94 4.30 -16.08
CA PHE A 318 12.32 4.10 -15.63
C PHE A 318 12.55 2.69 -15.09
N ALA A 319 11.59 2.16 -14.30
CA ALA A 319 11.67 0.80 -13.75
C ALA A 319 11.73 -0.26 -14.86
N ILE A 320 10.88 -0.14 -15.86
CA ILE A 320 10.84 -1.05 -17.02
C ILE A 320 12.18 -1.03 -17.78
N LYS A 321 12.72 0.15 -18.06
CA LYS A 321 14.03 0.28 -18.70
C LYS A 321 15.18 -0.25 -17.84
N LEU A 322 15.13 -0.01 -16.53
CA LEU A 322 16.18 -0.41 -15.60
C LEU A 322 16.21 -1.94 -15.42
N PHE A 323 15.03 -2.58 -15.36
CA PHE A 323 14.92 -4.02 -15.14
C PHE A 323 14.99 -4.85 -16.44
N GLY A 324 15.06 -4.21 -17.61
CA GLY A 324 15.43 -4.88 -18.86
C GLY A 324 14.26 -5.35 -19.74
N LEU A 325 13.15 -4.59 -19.76
CA LEU A 325 12.06 -4.75 -20.73
C LEU A 325 12.11 -3.71 -21.84
#